data_932e72bc9ef791e292147415f8503450
#
_entry.id   932e72bc9ef791e292147415f8503450
#
_cell.length_a   1.000
_cell.length_b   1.000
_cell.length_c   1.000
_cell.angle_alpha   90.00
_cell.angle_beta   90.00
_cell.angle_gamma   90.00
#
_symmetry.space_group_name_H-M   'P 1'
#
loop_
_entity.id
_entity.type
_entity.pdbx_description
1 polymer ?
#
loop_
_entity_poly.entity_id
_entity_poly.type
_entity_poly.pdbx_seq_one_letter_code
_entity_poly.pdbx_strand_id
1 'polypeptide(L)'
;MQSALLIQSVVGVFVDVLPRVGRIAVLVSAAVYLANVAVAFGLVQKIAGLSRLLTGPANLPDEVGTAILTTTVSTTAGYAMLADLRESGLLDDRATLIAVVMNTFFGFAQHVFTYYIPVLIPILGLYVGVFYVASRALIALAITLVGILAGALVVSPANVDTAVQLDPDELDAEARTRRERLVDAWDRTRPTLRRLVPRLAVVYTLVTLLVARYDLDAVAGPADPLTQLVGLPAVSIPVIITYTLDTTSGAAAIAPFLGDPFTPRQAVATLLLGGIVSFAVSTFKRSIPFQYGIWGATFGTKVIVVNTVLKIVFISLAVVTLLVLPG
;
A
#
# COMPACT_ATOMS: atom_id res chain seq x y z
N MET A 1 -6.88 -46.02 -9.51
CA MET A 1 -6.03 -45.51 -10.57
C MET A 1 -6.09 -43.97 -10.70
N GLN A 2 -7.26 -43.36 -10.74
CA GLN A 2 -7.40 -41.89 -10.79
C GLN A 2 -6.79 -41.15 -9.59
N SER A 3 -6.96 -41.64 -8.37
CA SER A 3 -6.38 -41.04 -7.15
C SER A 3 -4.84 -41.07 -7.14
N ALA A 4 -4.22 -42.10 -7.65
CA ALA A 4 -2.75 -42.18 -7.74
C ALA A 4 -2.18 -41.21 -8.77
N LEU A 5 -2.84 -41.04 -9.91
CA LEU A 5 -2.49 -40.01 -10.92
C LEU A 5 -2.71 -38.59 -10.40
N LEU A 6 -3.75 -38.40 -9.59
CA LEU A 6 -4.03 -37.12 -8.90
C LEU A 6 -2.91 -36.77 -7.92
N ILE A 7 -2.49 -37.71 -7.09
CA ILE A 7 -1.41 -37.50 -6.11
C ILE A 7 -0.08 -37.24 -6.83
N GLN A 8 0.25 -38.00 -7.85
CA GLN A 8 1.47 -37.79 -8.64
C GLN A 8 1.52 -36.42 -9.30
N SER A 9 0.41 -35.94 -9.85
CA SER A 9 0.37 -34.61 -10.47
C SER A 9 0.44 -33.46 -9.43
N VAL A 10 -0.13 -33.63 -8.25
CA VAL A 10 -0.02 -32.66 -7.16
C VAL A 10 1.40 -32.60 -6.62
N VAL A 11 2.03 -33.75 -6.42
CA VAL A 11 3.42 -33.83 -5.96
C VAL A 11 4.36 -33.25 -7.01
N GLY A 12 4.14 -33.52 -8.30
CA GLY A 12 4.93 -32.93 -9.40
C GLY A 12 4.86 -31.41 -9.41
N VAL A 13 3.65 -30.84 -9.37
CA VAL A 13 3.47 -29.39 -9.31
C VAL A 13 4.10 -28.80 -8.05
N PHE A 14 4.00 -29.48 -6.91
CA PHE A 14 4.61 -29.01 -5.67
C PHE A 14 6.14 -28.96 -5.76
N VAL A 15 6.76 -29.99 -6.35
CA VAL A 15 8.21 -30.04 -6.56
C VAL A 15 8.68 -28.94 -7.51
N ASP A 16 7.92 -28.63 -8.56
CA ASP A 16 8.25 -27.56 -9.52
C ASP A 16 8.06 -26.16 -8.94
N VAL A 17 7.08 -25.98 -8.05
CA VAL A 17 6.76 -24.71 -7.39
C VAL A 17 7.73 -24.40 -6.25
N LEU A 18 8.21 -25.42 -5.53
CA LEU A 18 9.03 -25.24 -4.32
C LEU A 18 10.31 -24.41 -4.56
N PRO A 19 11.10 -24.60 -5.63
CA PRO A 19 12.28 -23.77 -5.89
C PRO A 19 11.92 -22.30 -6.18
N ARG A 20 10.79 -22.05 -6.86
CA ARG A 20 10.32 -20.68 -7.15
C ARG A 20 9.88 -20.00 -5.87
N VAL A 21 9.05 -20.64 -5.07
CA VAL A 21 8.60 -20.15 -3.76
C VAL A 21 9.79 -19.95 -2.82
N GLY A 22 10.73 -20.88 -2.78
CA GLY A 22 11.95 -20.78 -2.00
C GLY A 22 12.79 -19.55 -2.39
N ARG A 23 12.99 -19.31 -3.69
CA ARG A 23 13.69 -18.13 -4.19
C ARG A 23 12.99 -16.82 -3.78
N ILE A 24 11.67 -16.75 -3.98
CA ILE A 24 10.88 -15.58 -3.58
C ILE A 24 10.95 -15.39 -2.06
N ALA A 25 10.82 -16.45 -1.28
CA ALA A 25 10.91 -16.37 0.19
C ALA A 25 12.26 -15.84 0.67
N VAL A 26 13.38 -16.28 0.07
CA VAL A 26 14.72 -15.77 0.38
C VAL A 26 14.85 -14.30 0.01
N LEU A 27 14.42 -13.90 -1.19
CA LEU A 27 14.46 -12.51 -1.65
C LEU A 27 13.62 -11.61 -0.74
N VAL A 28 12.41 -12.03 -0.43
CA VAL A 28 11.51 -11.29 0.49
C VAL A 28 12.14 -11.18 1.88
N SER A 29 12.73 -12.27 2.39
CA SER A 29 13.37 -12.26 3.72
C SER A 29 14.52 -11.27 3.80
N ALA A 30 15.41 -11.29 2.81
CA ALA A 30 16.54 -10.37 2.72
C ALA A 30 16.04 -8.91 2.56
N ALA A 31 15.07 -8.69 1.67
CA ALA A 31 14.52 -7.36 1.40
C ALA A 31 13.78 -6.77 2.62
N VAL A 32 12.97 -7.56 3.34
CA VAL A 32 12.29 -7.13 4.58
C VAL A 32 13.31 -6.76 5.65
N TYR A 33 14.36 -7.55 5.82
CA TYR A 33 15.40 -7.24 6.78
C TYR A 33 16.15 -5.95 6.41
N LEU A 34 16.59 -5.81 5.16
CA LEU A 34 17.29 -4.61 4.69
C LEU A 34 16.41 -3.35 4.79
N ALA A 35 15.12 -3.47 4.48
CA ALA A 35 14.17 -2.36 4.65
C ALA A 35 14.04 -1.93 6.11
N ASN A 36 13.91 -2.88 7.04
CA ASN A 36 13.86 -2.58 8.48
C ASN A 36 15.19 -1.97 8.98
N VAL A 37 16.33 -2.41 8.47
CA VAL A 37 17.63 -1.79 8.73
C VAL A 37 17.64 -0.35 8.21
N ALA A 38 17.24 -0.11 6.97
CA ALA A 38 17.19 1.24 6.39
C ALA A 38 16.31 2.20 7.20
N VAL A 39 15.16 1.73 7.67
CA VAL A 39 14.27 2.48 8.58
C VAL A 39 14.97 2.76 9.92
N ALA A 40 15.61 1.75 10.53
CA ALA A 40 16.32 1.89 11.80
C ALA A 40 17.51 2.88 11.72
N PHE A 41 18.13 3.02 10.54
CA PHE A 41 19.22 3.99 10.30
C PHE A 41 18.74 5.36 9.80
N GLY A 42 17.45 5.64 9.87
CA GLY A 42 16.90 6.97 9.62
C GLY A 42 16.82 7.38 8.14
N LEU A 43 16.81 6.41 7.20
CA LEU A 43 16.66 6.71 5.78
C LEU A 43 15.34 7.45 5.50
N VAL A 44 14.29 7.11 6.24
CA VAL A 44 12.96 7.71 6.10
C VAL A 44 12.96 9.16 6.57
N GLN A 45 13.73 9.50 7.63
CA GLN A 45 13.84 10.86 8.14
C GLN A 45 14.52 11.83 7.16
N LYS A 46 15.37 11.33 6.25
CA LYS A 46 16.01 12.16 5.20
C LYS A 46 15.03 12.65 4.14
N ILE A 47 13.94 11.90 3.92
CA ILE A 47 12.85 12.30 3.00
C ILE A 47 11.97 13.38 3.65
N ALA A 48 12.08 13.50 4.92
CA ALA A 48 11.33 14.37 5.81
C ALA A 48 11.53 15.87 5.56
N GLY A 49 12.70 16.31 5.11
CA GLY A 49 12.97 17.71 4.78
C GLY A 49 12.05 18.30 3.68
N LEU A 50 11.30 17.43 2.98
CA LEU A 50 10.40 17.83 1.90
C LEU A 50 9.05 18.38 2.42
N SER A 51 8.66 18.13 3.68
CA SER A 51 7.33 18.50 4.19
C SER A 51 7.14 19.99 4.35
N ARG A 52 8.18 20.73 4.77
CA ARG A 52 8.11 22.18 4.93
C ARG A 52 7.81 22.90 3.60
N LEU A 53 8.26 22.31 2.47
CA LEU A 53 7.92 22.82 1.14
C LEU A 53 6.44 22.62 0.79
N LEU A 54 5.74 21.73 1.50
CA LEU A 54 4.36 21.34 1.21
C LEU A 54 3.34 22.06 2.10
N THR A 55 3.68 22.33 3.37
CA THR A 55 2.77 22.98 4.32
C THR A 55 2.62 24.49 4.07
N GLY A 56 3.70 25.17 3.71
CA GLY A 56 3.67 26.60 3.39
C GLY A 56 2.64 26.96 2.30
N PRO A 57 2.68 26.34 1.11
CA PRO A 57 1.69 26.60 0.05
C PRO A 57 0.26 26.24 0.44
N ALA A 58 0.07 25.32 1.40
CA ALA A 58 -1.25 24.89 1.86
C ALA A 58 -1.81 25.76 3.00
N ASN A 59 -1.12 26.84 3.40
CA ASN A 59 -1.48 27.70 4.54
C ASN A 59 -1.61 26.91 5.86
N LEU A 60 -0.81 25.85 6.02
CA LEU A 60 -0.78 25.02 7.22
C LEU A 60 0.49 25.29 8.03
N PRO A 61 0.42 25.23 9.37
CA PRO A 61 1.57 25.49 10.25
C PRO A 61 2.64 24.39 10.16
N ASP A 62 3.85 24.71 10.62
CA ASP A 62 5.01 23.79 10.55
C ASP A 62 4.81 22.51 11.37
N GLU A 63 3.99 22.55 12.41
CA GLU A 63 3.62 21.41 13.24
C GLU A 63 2.90 20.32 12.42
N VAL A 64 2.07 20.71 11.46
CA VAL A 64 1.45 19.78 10.50
C VAL A 64 2.53 19.10 9.66
N GLY A 65 3.55 19.86 9.25
CA GLY A 65 4.71 19.31 8.56
C GLY A 65 5.40 18.22 9.39
N THR A 66 5.61 18.48 10.67
CA THR A 66 6.21 17.51 11.60
C THR A 66 5.36 16.25 11.74
N ALA A 67 4.03 16.38 11.89
CA ALA A 67 3.11 15.24 11.95
C ALA A 67 3.12 14.41 10.66
N ILE A 68 3.12 15.06 9.49
CA ILE A 68 3.25 14.42 8.18
C ILE A 68 4.58 13.67 8.07
N LEU A 69 5.68 14.25 8.55
CA LEU A 69 6.99 13.60 8.59
C LEU A 69 6.98 12.35 9.45
N THR A 70 6.42 12.46 10.63
CA THR A 70 6.31 11.35 11.58
C THR A 70 5.55 10.19 10.94
N THR A 71 4.59 10.46 10.06
CA THR A 71 3.85 9.41 9.33
C THR A 71 4.75 8.55 8.46
N THR A 72 5.85 9.07 7.94
CA THR A 72 6.80 8.28 7.13
C THR A 72 7.51 7.19 7.95
N VAL A 73 7.62 7.39 9.26
CA VAL A 73 8.20 6.44 10.21
C VAL A 73 7.11 5.58 10.85
N SER A 74 6.04 6.22 11.31
CA SER A 74 4.92 5.58 11.99
C SER A 74 3.61 6.27 11.61
N THR A 75 2.80 5.57 10.82
CA THR A 75 1.48 6.09 10.42
C THR A 75 0.63 6.41 11.65
N THR A 76 0.65 5.55 12.67
CA THR A 76 -0.13 5.78 13.90
C THR A 76 0.33 7.02 14.64
N ALA A 77 1.64 7.21 14.79
CA ALA A 77 2.17 8.38 15.49
C ALA A 77 1.86 9.69 14.74
N GLY A 78 2.07 9.71 13.41
CA GLY A 78 1.76 10.91 12.61
C GLY A 78 0.28 11.27 12.63
N TYR A 79 -0.62 10.27 12.59
CA TYR A 79 -2.06 10.54 12.72
C TYR A 79 -2.46 10.95 14.14
N ALA A 80 -1.82 10.41 15.19
CA ALA A 80 -2.04 10.85 16.57
C ALA A 80 -1.63 12.33 16.73
N MET A 81 -0.45 12.72 16.23
CA MET A 81 -0.03 14.11 16.25
C MET A 81 -1.01 15.04 15.52
N LEU A 82 -1.54 14.64 14.36
CA LEU A 82 -2.58 15.43 13.69
C LEU A 82 -3.87 15.52 14.53
N ALA A 83 -4.21 14.48 15.29
CA ALA A 83 -5.35 14.50 16.18
C ALA A 83 -5.12 15.45 17.36
N ASP A 84 -3.93 15.42 17.95
CA ASP A 84 -3.54 16.33 19.04
C ASP A 84 -3.59 17.78 18.58
N LEU A 85 -3.10 18.09 17.36
CA LEU A 85 -3.19 19.42 16.77
C LEU A 85 -4.64 19.89 16.58
N ARG A 86 -5.55 18.98 16.29
CA ARG A 86 -6.99 19.27 16.19
C ARG A 86 -7.63 19.43 17.57
N GLU A 87 -7.31 18.56 18.53
CA GLU A 87 -7.87 18.58 19.88
C GLU A 87 -7.40 19.78 20.68
N SER A 88 -6.15 20.23 20.46
CA SER A 88 -5.63 21.47 21.05
C SER A 88 -6.29 22.74 20.49
N GLY A 89 -7.03 22.64 19.39
CA GLY A 89 -7.65 23.77 18.70
C GLY A 89 -6.73 24.48 17.70
N LEU A 90 -5.47 24.06 17.55
CA LEU A 90 -4.56 24.63 16.55
C LEU A 90 -5.14 24.50 15.14
N LEU A 91 -5.78 23.36 14.84
CA LEU A 91 -6.44 23.08 13.56
C LEU A 91 -7.94 22.85 13.74
N ASP A 92 -8.75 23.48 12.91
CA ASP A 92 -10.15 23.11 12.80
C ASP A 92 -10.37 21.81 11.99
N ASP A 93 -11.61 21.35 11.88
CA ASP A 93 -11.98 20.16 11.11
C ASP A 93 -11.53 20.24 9.66
N ARG A 94 -11.58 21.43 9.04
CA ARG A 94 -11.26 21.63 7.63
C ARG A 94 -9.76 21.57 7.38
N ALA A 95 -8.97 22.31 8.15
CA ALA A 95 -7.51 22.28 8.07
C ALA A 95 -6.97 20.88 8.39
N THR A 96 -7.54 20.19 9.39
CA THR A 96 -7.18 18.82 9.73
C THR A 96 -7.47 17.84 8.58
N LEU A 97 -8.63 17.94 7.93
CA LEU A 97 -8.98 17.06 6.81
C LEU A 97 -8.03 17.26 5.63
N ILE A 98 -7.66 18.50 5.34
CA ILE A 98 -6.67 18.83 4.31
C ILE A 98 -5.29 18.26 4.67
N ALA A 99 -4.84 18.41 5.92
CA ALA A 99 -3.60 17.82 6.39
C ALA A 99 -3.58 16.30 6.24
N VAL A 100 -4.69 15.61 6.53
CA VAL A 100 -4.85 14.17 6.33
C VAL A 100 -4.78 13.79 4.84
N VAL A 101 -5.37 14.57 3.94
CA VAL A 101 -5.26 14.34 2.49
C VAL A 101 -3.81 14.53 2.02
N MET A 102 -3.13 15.60 2.46
CA MET A 102 -1.72 15.84 2.16
C MET A 102 -0.81 14.74 2.67
N ASN A 103 -1.16 14.10 3.78
CA ASN A 103 -0.41 13.00 4.37
C ASN A 103 -0.42 11.71 3.53
N THR A 104 -1.21 11.63 2.45
CA THR A 104 -1.38 10.40 1.65
C THR A 104 -0.07 9.91 1.05
N PHE A 105 0.77 10.78 0.47
CA PHE A 105 2.06 10.40 -0.10
C PHE A 105 3.05 9.92 0.98
N PHE A 106 3.06 10.54 2.13
CA PHE A 106 3.96 10.19 3.22
C PHE A 106 3.60 8.86 3.87
N GLY A 107 2.31 8.59 4.06
CA GLY A 107 1.83 7.27 4.47
C GLY A 107 2.13 6.20 3.41
N PHE A 108 2.05 6.53 2.12
CA PHE A 108 2.48 5.63 1.05
C PHE A 108 4.00 5.40 1.10
N ALA A 109 4.82 6.43 1.31
CA ALA A 109 6.27 6.32 1.40
C ALA A 109 6.70 5.34 2.51
N GLN A 110 6.05 5.37 3.67
CA GLN A 110 6.26 4.38 4.73
C GLN A 110 6.01 2.95 4.23
N HIS A 111 4.92 2.75 3.46
CA HIS A 111 4.59 1.43 2.90
C HIS A 111 5.57 0.99 1.79
N VAL A 112 6.22 1.92 1.08
CA VAL A 112 7.25 1.58 0.08
C VAL A 112 8.38 0.78 0.73
N PHE A 113 8.88 1.25 1.88
CA PHE A 113 9.98 0.60 2.58
C PHE A 113 9.55 -0.64 3.37
N THR A 114 8.35 -0.65 3.91
CA THR A 114 7.90 -1.74 4.80
C THR A 114 7.19 -2.88 4.07
N TYR A 115 6.71 -2.64 2.85
CA TYR A 115 5.89 -3.62 2.13
C TYR A 115 6.19 -3.69 0.63
N TYR A 116 6.19 -2.57 -0.11
CA TYR A 116 6.27 -2.63 -1.57
C TYR A 116 7.63 -3.13 -2.05
N ILE A 117 8.71 -2.52 -1.60
CA ILE A 117 10.07 -2.95 -1.96
C ILE A 117 10.37 -4.35 -1.45
N PRO A 118 10.17 -4.67 -0.15
CA PRO A 118 10.59 -5.95 0.37
C PRO A 118 9.68 -7.13 0.02
N VAL A 119 8.39 -6.89 -0.26
CA VAL A 119 7.42 -7.97 -0.46
C VAL A 119 6.91 -8.00 -1.89
N LEU A 120 6.39 -6.87 -2.38
CA LEU A 120 5.64 -6.86 -3.63
C LEU A 120 6.55 -6.94 -4.85
N ILE A 121 7.65 -6.18 -4.87
CA ILE A 121 8.60 -6.22 -6.00
C ILE A 121 9.22 -7.60 -6.19
N PRO A 122 9.67 -8.32 -5.15
CA PRO A 122 10.15 -9.70 -5.32
C PRO A 122 9.12 -10.69 -5.87
N ILE A 123 7.83 -10.50 -5.54
CA ILE A 123 6.74 -11.35 -6.05
C ILE A 123 6.44 -11.06 -7.52
N LEU A 124 6.33 -9.79 -7.89
CA LEU A 124 5.96 -9.35 -9.24
C LEU A 124 7.14 -9.27 -10.21
N GLY A 125 8.37 -9.42 -9.70
CA GLY A 125 9.58 -9.13 -10.45
C GLY A 125 9.87 -7.63 -10.54
N LEU A 126 11.12 -7.28 -10.87
CA LEU A 126 11.61 -5.91 -10.80
C LEU A 126 10.79 -4.97 -11.69
N TYR A 127 10.56 -5.36 -12.95
CA TYR A 127 9.93 -4.47 -13.93
C TYR A 127 8.45 -4.17 -13.57
N VAL A 128 7.63 -5.20 -13.42
CA VAL A 128 6.20 -5.04 -13.09
C VAL A 128 6.03 -4.47 -11.68
N GLY A 129 6.84 -4.94 -10.73
CA GLY A 129 6.81 -4.48 -9.35
C GLY A 129 7.15 -2.99 -9.22
N VAL A 130 8.23 -2.52 -9.85
CA VAL A 130 8.59 -1.10 -9.86
C VAL A 130 7.52 -0.27 -10.59
N PHE A 131 7.01 -0.76 -11.72
CA PHE A 131 5.96 -0.07 -12.45
C PHE A 131 4.67 0.08 -11.63
N TYR A 132 4.26 -0.97 -10.90
CA TYR A 132 3.13 -0.89 -9.97
C TYR A 132 3.37 0.10 -8.83
N VAL A 133 4.55 0.04 -8.20
CA VAL A 133 4.90 0.96 -7.10
C VAL A 133 4.96 2.41 -7.58
N ALA A 134 5.54 2.66 -8.74
CA ALA A 134 5.58 3.99 -9.36
C ALA A 134 4.17 4.52 -9.66
N SER A 135 3.29 3.68 -10.22
CA SER A 135 1.88 4.04 -10.45
C SER A 135 1.18 4.43 -9.15
N ARG A 136 1.38 3.66 -8.07
CA ARG A 136 0.84 3.96 -6.73
C ARG A 136 1.44 5.24 -6.13
N ALA A 137 2.74 5.47 -6.34
CA ALA A 137 3.42 6.69 -5.91
C ALA A 137 2.84 7.94 -6.59
N LEU A 138 2.64 7.87 -7.91
CA LEU A 138 2.03 8.96 -8.68
C LEU A 138 0.60 9.24 -8.23
N ILE A 139 -0.20 8.22 -7.96
CA ILE A 139 -1.55 8.36 -7.42
C ILE A 139 -1.50 9.06 -6.05
N ALA A 140 -0.63 8.60 -5.14
CA ALA A 140 -0.49 9.18 -3.82
C ALA A 140 0.00 10.64 -3.88
N LEU A 141 0.95 10.93 -4.77
CA LEU A 141 1.44 12.28 -5.02
C LEU A 141 0.33 13.19 -5.56
N ALA A 142 -0.44 12.73 -6.54
CA ALA A 142 -1.57 13.49 -7.10
C ALA A 142 -2.60 13.85 -6.03
N ILE A 143 -2.96 12.89 -5.15
CA ILE A 143 -3.87 13.15 -4.01
C ILE A 143 -3.26 14.19 -3.06
N THR A 144 -1.97 14.09 -2.75
CA THR A 144 -1.27 15.07 -1.90
C THR A 144 -1.28 16.46 -2.54
N LEU A 145 -1.04 16.56 -3.84
CA LEU A 145 -1.11 17.84 -4.57
C LEU A 145 -2.53 18.44 -4.53
N VAL A 146 -3.57 17.62 -4.65
CA VAL A 146 -4.96 18.08 -4.44
C VAL A 146 -5.16 18.61 -3.02
N GLY A 147 -4.59 17.94 -2.01
CA GLY A 147 -4.60 18.44 -0.64
C GLY A 147 -3.92 19.80 -0.48
N ILE A 148 -2.75 20.00 -1.11
CA ILE A 148 -2.01 21.27 -1.09
C ILE A 148 -2.83 22.38 -1.78
N LEU A 149 -3.38 22.10 -2.96
CA LEU A 149 -4.22 23.05 -3.69
C LEU A 149 -5.49 23.42 -2.90
N ALA A 150 -6.14 22.42 -2.31
CA ALA A 150 -7.29 22.66 -1.44
C ALA A 150 -6.90 23.50 -0.23
N GLY A 151 -5.74 23.25 0.38
CA GLY A 151 -5.20 24.07 1.47
C GLY A 151 -5.00 25.51 1.04
N ALA A 152 -4.31 25.73 -0.08
CA ALA A 152 -4.05 27.06 -0.62
C ALA A 152 -5.34 27.87 -0.89
N LEU A 153 -6.42 27.19 -1.31
CA LEU A 153 -7.67 27.85 -1.70
C LEU A 153 -8.67 28.01 -0.55
N VAL A 154 -8.63 27.13 0.45
CA VAL A 154 -9.73 26.99 1.43
C VAL A 154 -9.26 27.25 2.86
N VAL A 155 -7.98 27.02 3.19
CA VAL A 155 -7.45 27.29 4.53
C VAL A 155 -7.14 28.77 4.65
N SER A 156 -7.72 29.38 5.66
CA SER A 156 -7.53 30.79 6.03
C SER A 156 -6.97 30.87 7.46
N PRO A 157 -6.48 32.04 7.90
CA PRO A 157 -6.04 32.23 9.29
C PRO A 157 -7.09 31.87 10.34
N ALA A 158 -8.38 31.88 9.99
CA ALA A 158 -9.46 31.47 10.89
C ALA A 158 -9.53 29.95 11.14
N ASN A 159 -8.85 29.15 10.34
CA ASN A 159 -8.82 27.71 10.46
C ASN A 159 -7.62 27.20 11.29
N VAL A 160 -6.71 28.12 11.67
CA VAL A 160 -5.46 27.82 12.39
C VAL A 160 -5.29 28.81 13.52
N ASP A 161 -5.26 28.33 14.76
CA ASP A 161 -5.01 29.17 15.94
C ASP A 161 -3.55 29.09 16.39
N THR A 162 -2.73 30.00 15.89
CA THR A 162 -1.28 30.05 16.19
C THR A 162 -0.94 30.50 17.62
N ALA A 163 -1.94 30.83 18.45
CA ALA A 163 -1.71 31.16 19.87
C ALA A 163 -1.47 29.89 20.72
N VAL A 164 -1.79 28.71 20.20
CA VAL A 164 -1.55 27.43 20.87
C VAL A 164 -0.06 27.07 20.74
N GLN A 165 0.65 27.05 21.88
CA GLN A 165 2.03 26.56 21.96
C GLN A 165 2.01 25.07 22.30
N LEU A 166 2.65 24.26 21.48
CA LEU A 166 2.88 22.86 21.75
C LEU A 166 4.25 22.69 22.43
N ASP A 167 4.30 21.82 23.43
CA ASP A 167 5.54 21.55 24.18
C ASP A 167 6.49 20.70 23.30
N PRO A 168 7.75 21.11 23.05
CA PRO A 168 8.66 20.44 22.12
C PRO A 168 9.27 19.14 22.65
N ASP A 169 9.07 18.77 23.91
CA ASP A 169 9.91 17.78 24.61
C ASP A 169 9.58 16.28 24.35
N GLU A 170 8.64 15.92 23.50
CA GLU A 170 8.30 14.49 23.28
C GLU A 170 9.02 13.80 22.10
N LEU A 171 10.01 14.42 21.46
CA LEU A 171 10.65 13.87 20.25
C LEU A 171 12.06 13.35 20.44
N ASP A 172 12.53 13.12 21.66
CA ASP A 172 13.84 12.54 21.93
C ASP A 172 13.89 11.07 21.49
N ALA A 173 14.36 10.88 20.25
CA ALA A 173 14.79 9.58 19.76
C ALA A 173 16.03 9.16 20.56
N GLU A 174 15.87 8.31 21.56
CA GLU A 174 16.95 7.69 22.33
C GLU A 174 18.10 7.29 21.40
N ALA A 175 19.32 7.69 21.78
CA ALA A 175 20.54 7.40 21.04
C ALA A 175 20.85 5.89 21.09
N ARG A 176 20.23 5.11 20.22
CA ARG A 176 20.44 3.65 20.11
C ARG A 176 21.76 3.34 19.40
N THR A 177 22.47 2.36 19.91
CA THR A 177 23.71 1.86 19.30
C THR A 177 23.42 1.16 17.96
N ARG A 178 24.43 1.06 17.08
CA ARG A 178 24.29 0.35 15.78
C ARG A 178 23.83 -1.09 15.95
N ARG A 179 24.28 -1.78 17.00
CA ARG A 179 23.91 -3.17 17.30
C ARG A 179 22.45 -3.28 17.68
N GLU A 180 21.96 -2.41 18.53
CA GLU A 180 20.55 -2.35 18.94
C GLU A 180 19.64 -2.10 17.73
N ARG A 181 20.02 -1.19 16.83
CA ARG A 181 19.26 -0.93 15.58
C ARG A 181 19.18 -2.17 14.68
N LEU A 182 20.23 -2.98 14.57
CA LEU A 182 20.22 -4.22 13.79
C LEU A 182 19.38 -5.32 14.45
N VAL A 183 19.42 -5.44 15.78
CA VAL A 183 18.58 -6.38 16.54
C VAL A 183 17.12 -5.99 16.41
N ASP A 184 16.79 -4.72 16.61
CA ASP A 184 15.42 -4.21 16.43
C ASP A 184 14.89 -4.47 15.01
N ALA A 185 15.74 -4.30 13.99
CA ALA A 185 15.39 -4.60 12.61
C ALA A 185 15.06 -6.10 12.43
N TRP A 186 15.82 -6.99 13.06
CA TRP A 186 15.56 -8.43 13.03
C TRP A 186 14.27 -8.80 13.77
N ASP A 187 14.06 -8.24 14.95
CA ASP A 187 12.86 -8.51 15.76
C ASP A 187 11.57 -8.06 15.07
N ARG A 188 11.62 -6.99 14.26
CA ARG A 188 10.53 -6.56 13.38
C ARG A 188 10.37 -7.46 12.14
N THR A 189 11.46 -8.02 11.63
CA THR A 189 11.47 -8.86 10.44
C THR A 189 10.86 -10.24 10.70
N ARG A 190 11.25 -10.88 11.78
CA ARG A 190 10.87 -12.26 12.13
C ARG A 190 9.36 -12.52 12.16
N PRO A 191 8.52 -11.70 12.83
CA PRO A 191 7.06 -11.89 12.81
C PRO A 191 6.44 -11.72 11.43
N THR A 192 6.99 -10.82 10.62
CA THR A 192 6.54 -10.58 9.25
C THR A 192 6.79 -11.83 8.39
N LEU A 193 7.99 -12.40 8.44
CA LEU A 193 8.34 -13.59 7.67
C LEU A 193 7.53 -14.82 8.08
N ARG A 194 7.31 -15.02 9.39
CA ARG A 194 6.51 -16.15 9.91
C ARG A 194 5.07 -16.17 9.36
N ARG A 195 4.49 -15.00 9.08
CA ARG A 195 3.16 -14.87 8.51
C ARG A 195 3.16 -14.90 6.98
N LEU A 196 4.15 -14.29 6.36
CA LEU A 196 4.18 -14.01 4.94
C LEU A 196 4.66 -15.21 4.12
N VAL A 197 5.72 -15.91 4.55
CA VAL A 197 6.32 -17.01 3.79
C VAL A 197 5.36 -18.21 3.63
N PRO A 198 4.71 -18.74 4.68
CA PRO A 198 3.75 -19.82 4.52
C PRO A 198 2.55 -19.45 3.64
N ARG A 199 2.05 -18.22 3.82
CA ARG A 199 0.92 -17.73 3.03
C ARG A 199 1.28 -17.62 1.54
N LEU A 200 2.46 -17.10 1.22
CA LEU A 200 2.97 -17.00 -0.14
C LEU A 200 3.12 -18.41 -0.76
N ALA A 201 3.67 -19.36 -0.02
CA ALA A 201 3.80 -20.74 -0.46
C ALA A 201 2.44 -21.36 -0.79
N VAL A 202 1.46 -21.22 0.10
CA VAL A 202 0.11 -21.76 -0.10
C VAL A 202 -0.57 -21.12 -1.31
N VAL A 203 -0.58 -19.78 -1.40
CA VAL A 203 -1.26 -19.08 -2.51
C VAL A 203 -0.61 -19.40 -3.83
N TYR A 204 0.72 -19.36 -3.92
CA TYR A 204 1.43 -19.66 -5.16
C TYR A 204 1.21 -21.11 -5.62
N THR A 205 1.24 -22.06 -4.69
CA THR A 205 0.97 -23.48 -4.99
C THR A 205 -0.47 -23.67 -5.45
N LEU A 206 -1.46 -23.09 -4.75
CA LEU A 206 -2.87 -23.20 -5.12
C LEU A 206 -3.14 -22.62 -6.51
N VAL A 207 -2.58 -21.44 -6.81
CA VAL A 207 -2.74 -20.81 -8.13
C VAL A 207 -2.10 -21.67 -9.22
N THR A 208 -0.88 -22.16 -9.00
CA THR A 208 -0.20 -23.03 -9.98
C THR A 208 -0.95 -24.35 -10.21
N LEU A 209 -1.51 -24.95 -9.15
CA LEU A 209 -2.37 -26.14 -9.27
C LEU A 209 -3.65 -25.85 -10.05
N LEU A 210 -4.26 -24.70 -9.79
CA LEU A 210 -5.49 -24.28 -10.47
C LEU A 210 -5.22 -24.09 -11.98
N VAL A 211 -4.12 -23.41 -12.33
CA VAL A 211 -3.67 -23.23 -13.72
C VAL A 211 -3.36 -24.56 -14.41
N ALA A 212 -2.71 -25.48 -13.69
CA ALA A 212 -2.36 -26.79 -14.26
C ALA A 212 -3.57 -27.74 -14.45
N ARG A 213 -4.68 -27.49 -13.74
CA ARG A 213 -5.84 -28.40 -13.71
C ARG A 213 -7.06 -27.90 -14.45
N TYR A 214 -7.24 -26.60 -14.53
CA TYR A 214 -8.42 -26.01 -15.13
C TYR A 214 -8.01 -25.21 -16.35
N ASP A 215 -8.76 -25.43 -17.42
CA ASP A 215 -8.74 -24.52 -18.55
C ASP A 215 -9.28 -23.17 -18.06
N LEU A 216 -8.37 -22.21 -17.96
CA LEU A 216 -8.70 -20.88 -17.44
C LEU A 216 -9.70 -20.16 -18.33
N ASP A 217 -9.72 -20.47 -19.63
CA ASP A 217 -10.70 -19.93 -20.57
C ASP A 217 -12.11 -20.42 -20.23
N ALA A 218 -12.24 -21.66 -19.78
CA ALA A 218 -13.52 -22.21 -19.35
C ALA A 218 -14.05 -21.59 -18.06
N VAL A 219 -13.15 -21.24 -17.12
CA VAL A 219 -13.53 -20.58 -15.85
C VAL A 219 -13.81 -19.09 -16.05
N ALA A 220 -13.11 -18.48 -16.99
CA ALA A 220 -13.18 -17.06 -17.27
C ALA A 220 -14.32 -16.70 -18.28
N GLY A 221 -14.80 -17.67 -19.07
CA GLY A 221 -15.77 -17.47 -20.13
C GLY A 221 -17.00 -16.63 -19.76
N PRO A 222 -17.66 -16.83 -18.60
CA PRO A 222 -18.78 -15.98 -18.18
C PRO A 222 -18.41 -14.51 -17.93
N ALA A 223 -17.14 -14.24 -17.66
CA ALA A 223 -16.63 -12.90 -17.37
C ALA A 223 -15.94 -12.23 -18.58
N ASP A 224 -15.71 -12.97 -19.65
CA ASP A 224 -15.10 -12.50 -20.90
C ASP A 224 -15.67 -11.20 -21.43
N PRO A 225 -17.00 -10.99 -21.48
CA PRO A 225 -17.54 -9.74 -22.00
C PRO A 225 -17.13 -8.51 -21.20
N LEU A 226 -16.97 -8.66 -19.87
CA LEU A 226 -16.57 -7.56 -18.99
C LEU A 226 -15.06 -7.27 -19.08
N THR A 227 -14.24 -8.32 -19.16
CA THR A 227 -12.79 -8.16 -19.26
C THR A 227 -12.36 -7.67 -20.65
N GLN A 228 -13.02 -8.15 -21.71
CA GLN A 228 -12.81 -7.66 -23.07
C GLN A 228 -13.15 -6.18 -23.22
N LEU A 229 -14.25 -5.72 -22.59
CA LEU A 229 -14.64 -4.31 -22.63
C LEU A 229 -13.54 -3.39 -22.10
N VAL A 230 -12.77 -3.85 -21.12
CA VAL A 230 -11.66 -3.08 -20.52
C VAL A 230 -10.27 -3.52 -21.03
N GLY A 231 -10.21 -4.43 -21.98
CA GLY A 231 -8.94 -4.90 -22.58
C GLY A 231 -8.06 -5.71 -21.62
N LEU A 232 -8.65 -6.40 -20.65
CA LEU A 232 -7.93 -7.24 -19.69
C LEU A 232 -8.11 -8.72 -20.00
N PRO A 233 -7.10 -9.59 -19.75
CA PRO A 233 -7.26 -11.02 -19.81
C PRO A 233 -8.34 -11.52 -18.83
N ALA A 234 -9.07 -12.56 -19.19
CA ALA A 234 -10.14 -13.15 -18.36
C ALA A 234 -9.65 -13.57 -16.95
N VAL A 235 -8.40 -14.00 -16.84
CA VAL A 235 -7.69 -14.34 -15.58
C VAL A 235 -7.60 -13.14 -14.62
N SER A 236 -7.86 -11.92 -15.08
CA SER A 236 -7.89 -10.73 -14.19
C SER A 236 -8.92 -10.86 -13.08
N ILE A 237 -10.05 -11.53 -13.32
CA ILE A 237 -11.14 -11.64 -12.33
C ILE A 237 -10.72 -12.42 -11.09
N PRO A 238 -10.24 -13.67 -11.17
CA PRO A 238 -9.76 -14.39 -9.98
C PRO A 238 -8.61 -13.66 -9.27
N VAL A 239 -7.75 -12.96 -10.01
CA VAL A 239 -6.69 -12.12 -9.43
C VAL A 239 -7.30 -10.96 -8.62
N ILE A 240 -8.27 -10.22 -9.18
CA ILE A 240 -8.97 -9.13 -8.50
C ILE A 240 -9.66 -9.63 -7.23
N ILE A 241 -10.37 -10.75 -7.30
CA ILE A 241 -11.03 -11.37 -6.14
C ILE A 241 -10.01 -11.70 -5.06
N THR A 242 -8.91 -12.36 -5.43
CA THR A 242 -7.84 -12.72 -4.48
C THR A 242 -7.20 -11.49 -3.86
N TYR A 243 -6.93 -10.47 -4.68
CA TYR A 243 -6.38 -9.18 -4.22
C TYR A 243 -7.33 -8.46 -3.26
N THR A 244 -8.62 -8.56 -3.48
CA THR A 244 -9.65 -7.96 -2.62
C THR A 244 -9.60 -8.51 -1.20
N LEU A 245 -9.32 -9.79 -1.08
CA LEU A 245 -9.18 -10.45 0.22
C LEU A 245 -7.84 -10.13 0.89
N ASP A 246 -6.77 -10.14 0.10
CA ASP A 246 -5.41 -9.83 0.54
C ASP A 246 -4.49 -9.41 -0.61
N THR A 247 -3.85 -8.26 -0.45
CA THR A 247 -2.96 -7.66 -1.44
C THR A 247 -1.78 -8.57 -1.83
N THR A 248 -1.15 -9.23 -0.84
CA THR A 248 -0.01 -10.13 -1.10
C THR A 248 -0.45 -11.36 -1.88
N SER A 249 -1.60 -11.92 -1.50
CA SER A 249 -2.18 -13.08 -2.18
C SER A 249 -2.57 -12.73 -3.62
N GLY A 250 -3.13 -11.55 -3.87
CA GLY A 250 -3.43 -11.07 -5.22
C GLY A 250 -2.19 -10.87 -6.08
N ALA A 251 -1.11 -10.32 -5.51
CA ALA A 251 0.16 -10.21 -6.20
C ALA A 251 0.79 -11.59 -6.50
N ALA A 252 0.68 -12.54 -5.58
CA ALA A 252 1.13 -13.90 -5.81
C ALA A 252 0.28 -14.63 -6.86
N ALA A 253 -1.03 -14.34 -6.91
CA ALA A 253 -1.96 -14.93 -7.87
C ALA A 253 -1.68 -14.49 -9.32
N ILE A 254 -1.27 -13.24 -9.54
CA ILE A 254 -0.95 -12.75 -10.88
C ILE A 254 0.46 -13.17 -11.34
N ALA A 255 1.38 -13.43 -10.42
CA ALA A 255 2.79 -13.66 -10.72
C ALA A 255 3.07 -14.77 -11.76
N PRO A 256 2.36 -15.92 -11.76
CA PRO A 256 2.55 -16.96 -12.79
C PRO A 256 2.14 -16.55 -14.20
N PHE A 257 1.32 -15.53 -14.35
CA PHE A 257 0.73 -15.05 -15.61
C PHE A 257 1.44 -13.83 -16.20
N LEU A 258 2.49 -13.34 -15.54
CA LEU A 258 3.25 -12.20 -16.03
C LEU A 258 4.04 -12.57 -17.29
N GLY A 259 3.81 -11.80 -18.36
CA GLY A 259 4.38 -12.06 -19.69
C GLY A 259 3.43 -12.78 -20.64
N ASP A 260 2.58 -13.67 -20.13
CA ASP A 260 1.53 -14.36 -20.89
C ASP A 260 0.45 -14.85 -19.93
N PRO A 261 -0.84 -14.43 -20.03
CA PRO A 261 -1.37 -13.46 -21.02
C PRO A 261 -1.24 -11.98 -20.61
N PHE A 262 -0.68 -11.65 -19.44
CA PHE A 262 -0.60 -10.28 -18.98
C PHE A 262 0.58 -9.53 -19.56
N THR A 263 0.31 -8.45 -20.27
CA THR A 263 1.30 -7.38 -20.45
C THR A 263 1.57 -6.65 -19.12
N PRO A 264 2.71 -5.98 -18.94
CA PRO A 264 2.99 -5.24 -17.72
C PRO A 264 1.92 -4.19 -17.36
N ARG A 265 1.33 -3.52 -18.36
CA ARG A 265 0.25 -2.54 -18.17
C ARG A 265 -1.03 -3.19 -17.66
N GLN A 266 -1.44 -4.28 -18.30
CA GLN A 266 -2.63 -5.05 -17.88
C GLN A 266 -2.45 -5.61 -16.48
N ALA A 267 -1.26 -6.11 -16.13
CA ALA A 267 -0.97 -6.60 -14.79
C ALA A 267 -1.11 -5.49 -13.75
N VAL A 268 -0.52 -4.32 -13.99
CA VAL A 268 -0.63 -3.16 -13.08
C VAL A 268 -2.08 -2.67 -12.99
N ALA A 269 -2.79 -2.54 -14.12
CA ALA A 269 -4.21 -2.16 -14.13
C ALA A 269 -5.08 -3.13 -13.32
N THR A 270 -4.87 -4.44 -13.49
CA THR A 270 -5.59 -5.49 -12.73
C THR A 270 -5.35 -5.37 -11.23
N LEU A 271 -4.11 -5.17 -10.80
CA LEU A 271 -3.77 -4.99 -9.39
C LEU A 271 -4.35 -3.68 -8.82
N LEU A 272 -4.40 -2.61 -9.61
CA LEU A 272 -5.02 -1.34 -9.22
C LEU A 272 -6.54 -1.49 -9.08
N LEU A 273 -7.21 -2.19 -10.01
CA LEU A 273 -8.63 -2.51 -9.92
C LEU A 273 -8.93 -3.37 -8.69
N GLY A 274 -8.11 -4.39 -8.42
CA GLY A 274 -8.20 -5.17 -7.19
C GLY A 274 -8.09 -4.29 -5.94
N GLY A 275 -7.26 -3.23 -6.00
CA GLY A 275 -7.14 -2.22 -4.95
C GLY A 275 -8.44 -1.44 -4.72
N ILE A 276 -9.16 -1.04 -5.79
CA ILE A 276 -10.46 -0.35 -5.67
C ILE A 276 -11.48 -1.27 -4.99
N VAL A 277 -11.63 -2.51 -5.48
CA VAL A 277 -12.59 -3.47 -4.91
C VAL A 277 -12.23 -3.80 -3.45
N SER A 278 -10.92 -3.91 -3.15
CA SER A 278 -10.41 -4.14 -1.80
C SER A 278 -10.81 -3.04 -0.80
N PHE A 279 -11.12 -1.81 -1.23
CA PHE A 279 -11.55 -0.76 -0.30
C PHE A 279 -12.84 -1.13 0.42
N ALA A 280 -13.77 -1.82 -0.22
CA ALA A 280 -14.99 -2.28 0.45
C ALA A 280 -14.67 -3.18 1.66
N VAL A 281 -13.77 -4.15 1.48
CA VAL A 281 -13.38 -5.09 2.55
C VAL A 281 -12.44 -4.43 3.56
N SER A 282 -11.44 -3.67 3.10
CA SER A 282 -10.43 -3.06 3.97
C SER A 282 -10.99 -1.92 4.83
N THR A 283 -12.02 -1.23 4.36
CA THR A 283 -12.69 -0.19 5.13
C THR A 283 -13.24 -0.76 6.43
N PHE A 284 -13.98 -1.85 6.39
CA PHE A 284 -14.53 -2.47 7.60
C PHE A 284 -13.46 -3.10 8.48
N LYS A 285 -12.47 -3.76 7.89
CA LYS A 285 -11.45 -4.50 8.67
C LYS A 285 -10.37 -3.61 9.29
N ARG A 286 -10.03 -2.48 8.66
CA ARG A 286 -8.87 -1.67 9.04
C ARG A 286 -9.17 -0.18 9.17
N SER A 287 -9.83 0.42 8.16
CA SER A 287 -9.99 1.88 8.14
C SER A 287 -10.93 2.37 9.24
N ILE A 288 -12.08 1.72 9.44
CA ILE A 288 -13.03 2.11 10.50
C ILE A 288 -12.39 1.98 11.88
N PRO A 289 -11.83 0.82 12.31
CA PRO A 289 -11.22 0.72 13.63
C PRO A 289 -10.08 1.73 13.87
N PHE A 290 -9.24 1.94 12.85
CA PHE A 290 -8.12 2.86 12.94
C PHE A 290 -8.57 4.32 13.01
N GLN A 291 -9.41 4.75 12.06
CA GLN A 291 -9.82 6.15 11.97
C GLN A 291 -10.76 6.55 13.13
N TYR A 292 -11.65 5.63 13.54
CA TYR A 292 -12.53 5.93 14.68
C TYR A 292 -11.77 5.93 15.99
N GLY A 293 -10.72 5.10 16.12
CA GLY A 293 -9.86 5.09 17.30
C GLY A 293 -9.06 6.38 17.47
N ILE A 294 -8.71 7.04 16.38
CA ILE A 294 -7.94 8.30 16.41
C ILE A 294 -8.87 9.53 16.45
N TRP A 295 -9.91 9.57 15.62
CA TRP A 295 -10.69 10.77 15.35
C TRP A 295 -12.08 10.78 15.98
N GLY A 296 -12.50 9.68 16.57
CA GLY A 296 -13.91 9.45 16.86
C GLY A 296 -14.74 9.16 15.59
N ALA A 297 -15.98 8.72 15.76
CA ALA A 297 -16.82 8.23 14.65
C ALA A 297 -17.18 9.33 13.64
N THR A 298 -17.52 10.53 14.12
CA THR A 298 -18.02 11.61 13.26
C THR A 298 -16.94 12.13 12.31
N PHE A 299 -15.78 12.52 12.82
CA PHE A 299 -14.69 13.03 11.99
C PHE A 299 -13.96 11.90 11.25
N GLY A 300 -13.79 10.74 11.89
CA GLY A 300 -13.20 9.55 11.26
C GLY A 300 -13.99 9.11 10.01
N THR A 301 -15.33 9.23 10.02
CA THR A 301 -16.14 8.96 8.81
C THR A 301 -15.82 9.95 7.69
N LYS A 302 -15.68 11.26 7.98
CA LYS A 302 -15.28 12.27 6.99
C LYS A 302 -13.92 11.91 6.36
N VAL A 303 -12.94 11.54 7.21
CA VAL A 303 -11.60 11.12 6.76
C VAL A 303 -11.67 9.89 5.85
N ILE A 304 -12.43 8.85 6.24
CA ILE A 304 -12.59 7.63 5.44
C ILE A 304 -13.22 7.95 4.08
N VAL A 305 -14.32 8.69 4.06
CA VAL A 305 -15.04 9.02 2.83
C VAL A 305 -14.16 9.81 1.87
N VAL A 306 -13.53 10.90 2.33
CA VAL A 306 -12.70 11.75 1.48
C VAL A 306 -11.50 10.96 0.94
N ASN A 307 -10.79 10.23 1.77
CA ASN A 307 -9.64 9.42 1.33
C ASN A 307 -10.07 8.31 0.35
N THR A 308 -11.21 7.66 0.58
CA THR A 308 -11.70 6.60 -0.30
C THR A 308 -12.11 7.14 -1.65
N VAL A 309 -12.87 8.24 -1.68
CA VAL A 309 -13.29 8.89 -2.93
C VAL A 309 -12.09 9.34 -3.76
N LEU A 310 -11.13 10.04 -3.15
CA LEU A 310 -9.92 10.48 -3.85
C LEU A 310 -9.14 9.29 -4.41
N LYS A 311 -8.95 8.24 -3.62
CA LYS A 311 -8.26 7.02 -4.08
C LYS A 311 -8.99 6.36 -5.25
N ILE A 312 -10.31 6.21 -5.18
CA ILE A 312 -11.09 5.62 -6.27
C ILE A 312 -10.92 6.46 -7.54
N VAL A 313 -11.08 7.78 -7.46
CA VAL A 313 -10.95 8.68 -8.61
C VAL A 313 -9.57 8.56 -9.26
N PHE A 314 -8.49 8.72 -8.48
CA PHE A 314 -7.15 8.71 -9.04
C PHE A 314 -6.68 7.32 -9.49
N ILE A 315 -7.11 6.25 -8.82
CA ILE A 315 -6.83 4.88 -9.28
C ILE A 315 -7.59 4.60 -10.58
N SER A 316 -8.87 4.97 -10.67
CA SER A 316 -9.65 4.80 -11.91
C SER A 316 -9.02 5.56 -13.07
N LEU A 317 -8.57 6.81 -12.84
CA LEU A 317 -7.86 7.59 -13.86
C LEU A 317 -6.57 6.89 -14.30
N ALA A 318 -5.79 6.37 -13.36
CA ALA A 318 -4.56 5.63 -13.68
C ALA A 318 -4.86 4.35 -14.47
N VAL A 319 -5.90 3.59 -14.10
CA VAL A 319 -6.32 2.39 -14.85
C VAL A 319 -6.74 2.74 -16.27
N VAL A 320 -7.57 3.76 -16.45
CA VAL A 320 -7.95 4.22 -17.80
C VAL A 320 -6.73 4.62 -18.60
N THR A 321 -5.81 5.37 -18.01
CA THR A 321 -4.55 5.79 -18.66
C THR A 321 -3.72 4.59 -19.11
N LEU A 322 -3.59 3.56 -18.25
CA LEU A 322 -2.83 2.35 -18.55
C LEU A 322 -3.43 1.51 -19.68
N LEU A 323 -4.77 1.51 -19.78
CA LEU A 323 -5.47 0.67 -20.76
C LEU A 323 -5.76 1.37 -22.08
N VAL A 324 -5.93 2.70 -22.09
CA VAL A 324 -6.31 3.47 -23.30
C VAL A 324 -5.08 4.01 -24.05
N LEU A 325 -4.02 4.42 -23.36
CA LEU A 325 -2.84 4.96 -24.03
C LEU A 325 -2.06 3.86 -24.75
N PRO A 326 -1.75 4.04 -26.05
CA PRO A 326 -0.91 3.10 -26.79
C PRO A 326 0.48 2.98 -26.14
N GLY A 327 1.04 1.76 -26.17
CA GLY A 327 2.35 1.43 -25.62
C GLY A 327 3.49 1.82 -26.51
#